data_7693b15794d406ccdaaecb112c1b577b
#
_entry.id   7693b15794d406ccdaaecb112c1b577b
#
_cell.length_a   1.000
_cell.length_b   1.000
_cell.length_c   1.000
_cell.angle_alpha   90.00
_cell.angle_beta   90.00
_cell.angle_gamma   90.00
#
_symmetry.space_group_name_H-M   'P 1'
#
loop_
_entity.id
_entity.type
_entity.pdbx_description
1 polymer ?
#
loop_
_entity_poly.entity_id
_entity_poly.type
_entity_poly.pdbx_seq_one_letter_code
_entity_poly.pdbx_strand_id
1 'polypeptide(L)'
;MTALHQYISAIGSFQGLLLFFLLVCHRNTSAASKVLGLYCLSMGLAFFLPFITFGVASDVFNPLAAWLFFVPVMYGGMLYLYCSKVVFNAPFKAADLLHVAPLLACYTLNVDALFVHHEEFRLWINGGAAPTQRLWLSEYILFAVAIAYLIATAFLIQRYHRQASDTLSNFNPTIFLWLAVLVSSFIVIFSVKGIMAFTNFATLAMLVLSDALIVLIILLIALTQWKNPQFFVINSSDGDEQALINTSTRQDSRSIGAVDEDTRAAMFDQLTKHIEQEHSYRNSELSLAKLADSIGLSPHHLSEVLNQHAGKNFNHFINSYRVKEVCEKLHSSSSSNVLDIAVQAGFASKSTFNTIFKKYLGITPTQYRKKYRQNHQQQFQT
;
A
#
# COMPACT_ATOMS: atom_id res chain seq x y z
N MET A 1 -24.61 -26.35 6.75
CA MET A 1 -23.71 -25.27 7.21
C MET A 1 -23.68 -25.20 8.72
N THR A 2 -22.53 -25.00 9.32
CA THR A 2 -22.47 -24.75 10.78
C THR A 2 -22.92 -23.32 11.06
N ALA A 3 -23.56 -23.11 12.23
CA ALA A 3 -23.93 -21.76 12.68
C ALA A 3 -22.74 -20.78 12.67
N LEU A 4 -21.55 -21.27 13.03
CA LEU A 4 -20.33 -20.47 13.02
C LEU A 4 -20.02 -19.90 11.63
N HIS A 5 -20.12 -20.69 10.56
CA HIS A 5 -19.85 -20.22 9.21
C HIS A 5 -20.87 -19.17 8.76
N GLN A 6 -22.13 -19.31 9.13
CA GLN A 6 -23.17 -18.32 8.85
C GLN A 6 -22.86 -16.97 9.56
N TYR A 7 -22.45 -17.00 10.82
CA TYR A 7 -22.07 -15.77 11.54
C TYR A 7 -20.85 -15.09 10.89
N ILE A 8 -19.81 -15.84 10.55
CA ILE A 8 -18.62 -15.28 9.87
C ILE A 8 -19.02 -14.64 8.54
N SER A 9 -19.86 -15.31 7.75
CA SER A 9 -20.34 -14.78 6.47
C SER A 9 -21.18 -13.51 6.65
N ALA A 10 -22.07 -13.47 7.67
CA ALA A 10 -22.87 -12.27 7.97
C ALA A 10 -21.98 -11.09 8.37
N ILE A 11 -20.99 -11.32 9.24
CA ILE A 11 -20.05 -10.29 9.68
C ILE A 11 -19.22 -9.79 8.47
N GLY A 12 -18.71 -10.70 7.64
CA GLY A 12 -17.91 -10.34 6.44
C GLY A 12 -18.70 -9.52 5.44
N SER A 13 -19.95 -9.91 5.16
CA SER A 13 -20.85 -9.16 4.26
C SER A 13 -21.13 -7.76 4.78
N PHE A 14 -21.47 -7.63 6.07
CA PHE A 14 -21.75 -6.33 6.68
C PHE A 14 -20.52 -5.42 6.69
N GLN A 15 -19.36 -5.94 7.09
CA GLN A 15 -18.11 -5.18 7.12
C GLN A 15 -17.68 -4.70 5.73
N GLY A 16 -17.77 -5.57 4.72
CA GLY A 16 -17.44 -5.22 3.35
C GLY A 16 -18.31 -4.10 2.81
N LEU A 17 -19.61 -4.16 3.05
CA LEU A 17 -20.57 -3.13 2.67
C LEU A 17 -20.34 -1.82 3.43
N LEU A 18 -20.13 -1.87 4.75
CA LEU A 18 -19.87 -0.70 5.58
C LEU A 18 -18.61 0.03 5.12
N LEU A 19 -17.51 -0.71 4.89
CA LEU A 19 -16.25 -0.10 4.44
C LEU A 19 -16.36 0.48 3.03
N PHE A 20 -17.12 -0.15 2.13
CA PHE A 20 -17.41 0.44 0.84
C PHE A 20 -18.02 1.84 0.98
N PHE A 21 -19.07 1.99 1.77
CA PHE A 21 -19.70 3.28 1.99
C PHE A 21 -18.74 4.29 2.62
N LEU A 22 -18.01 3.90 3.64
CA LEU A 22 -17.04 4.78 4.33
C LEU A 22 -15.91 5.24 3.40
N LEU A 23 -15.40 4.35 2.54
CA LEU A 23 -14.26 4.64 1.66
C LEU A 23 -14.64 5.34 0.36
N VAL A 24 -15.86 5.12 -0.16
CA VAL A 24 -16.29 5.65 -1.47
C VAL A 24 -17.15 6.90 -1.34
N CYS A 25 -18.05 6.94 -0.35
CA CYS A 25 -19.03 8.03 -0.23
C CYS A 25 -18.49 9.28 0.50
N HIS A 26 -17.32 9.22 1.10
CA HIS A 26 -16.74 10.40 1.74
C HIS A 26 -16.24 11.40 0.67
N ARG A 27 -16.55 12.69 0.84
CA ARG A 27 -16.42 13.75 -0.19
C ARG A 27 -15.00 13.99 -0.73
N ASN A 28 -13.96 13.65 0.04
CA ASN A 28 -12.55 13.92 -0.30
C ASN A 28 -11.70 12.62 -0.32
N THR A 29 -12.19 11.54 -0.90
CA THR A 29 -11.45 10.27 -0.95
C THR A 29 -10.56 10.16 -2.18
N SER A 30 -9.34 9.63 -1.97
CA SER A 30 -8.39 9.34 -3.05
C SER A 30 -8.88 8.23 -3.99
N ALA A 31 -8.31 8.15 -5.19
CA ALA A 31 -8.56 7.04 -6.11
C ALA A 31 -8.22 5.68 -5.46
N ALA A 32 -7.15 5.62 -4.67
CA ALA A 32 -6.75 4.43 -3.91
C ALA A 32 -7.85 4.00 -2.91
N SER A 33 -8.42 4.95 -2.15
CA SER A 33 -9.51 4.65 -1.21
C SER A 33 -10.74 4.09 -1.91
N LYS A 34 -11.10 4.64 -3.07
CA LYS A 34 -12.24 4.14 -3.86
C LYS A 34 -12.00 2.72 -4.35
N VAL A 35 -10.79 2.41 -4.85
CA VAL A 35 -10.43 1.04 -5.27
C VAL A 35 -10.48 0.08 -4.07
N LEU A 36 -9.95 0.50 -2.91
CA LEU A 36 -10.01 -0.31 -1.69
C LEU A 36 -11.46 -0.55 -1.23
N GLY A 37 -12.31 0.46 -1.31
CA GLY A 37 -13.74 0.32 -1.01
C GLY A 37 -14.44 -0.68 -1.93
N LEU A 38 -14.18 -0.62 -3.25
CA LEU A 38 -14.68 -1.59 -4.21
C LEU A 38 -14.14 -3.00 -3.94
N TYR A 39 -12.88 -3.13 -3.53
CA TYR A 39 -12.29 -4.40 -3.12
C TYR A 39 -13.00 -4.98 -1.89
N CYS A 40 -13.25 -4.17 -0.86
CA CYS A 40 -14.01 -4.58 0.33
C CYS A 40 -15.46 -4.98 -0.02
N LEU A 41 -16.12 -4.23 -0.92
CA LEU A 41 -17.46 -4.58 -1.42
C LEU A 41 -17.47 -5.93 -2.10
N SER A 42 -16.52 -6.17 -3.01
CA SER A 42 -16.44 -7.45 -3.75
C SER A 42 -16.22 -8.65 -2.80
N MET A 43 -15.44 -8.50 -1.76
CA MET A 43 -15.30 -9.50 -0.70
C MET A 43 -16.59 -9.69 0.09
N GLY A 44 -17.25 -8.59 0.49
CA GLY A 44 -18.54 -8.64 1.17
C GLY A 44 -19.64 -9.33 0.37
N LEU A 45 -19.69 -9.09 -0.93
CA LEU A 45 -20.62 -9.78 -1.83
C LEU A 45 -20.34 -11.28 -1.95
N ALA A 46 -19.08 -11.71 -1.98
CA ALA A 46 -18.72 -13.12 -1.97
C ALA A 46 -19.18 -13.83 -0.69
N PHE A 47 -19.18 -13.14 0.45
CA PHE A 47 -19.74 -13.68 1.70
C PHE A 47 -21.27 -13.82 1.68
N PHE A 48 -21.95 -13.20 0.73
CA PHE A 48 -23.39 -13.40 0.55
C PHE A 48 -23.72 -14.74 -0.13
N LEU A 49 -22.76 -15.30 -0.86
CA LEU A 49 -22.92 -16.56 -1.59
C LEU A 49 -23.44 -17.72 -0.72
N PRO A 50 -22.88 -17.99 0.49
CA PRO A 50 -23.41 -19.03 1.37
C PRO A 50 -24.88 -18.87 1.77
N PHE A 51 -25.36 -17.64 1.96
CA PHE A 51 -26.76 -17.42 2.31
C PHE A 51 -27.69 -17.71 1.14
N ILE A 52 -27.28 -17.39 -0.09
CA ILE A 52 -28.05 -17.64 -1.29
C ILE A 52 -28.10 -19.14 -1.59
N THR A 53 -26.97 -19.84 -1.45
CA THR A 53 -26.88 -21.27 -1.80
C THR A 53 -27.52 -22.20 -0.78
N PHE A 54 -27.46 -21.87 0.51
CA PHE A 54 -27.92 -22.75 1.58
C PHE A 54 -29.10 -22.24 2.38
N GLY A 55 -29.47 -20.96 2.27
CA GLY A 55 -30.46 -20.32 3.13
C GLY A 55 -31.84 -20.15 2.53
N VAL A 56 -31.96 -19.96 1.25
CA VAL A 56 -33.24 -19.69 0.57
C VAL A 56 -33.33 -20.57 -0.66
N ALA A 57 -34.09 -21.63 -0.56
CA ALA A 57 -34.43 -22.48 -1.69
C ALA A 57 -35.44 -21.76 -2.62
N SER A 58 -34.98 -20.75 -3.33
CA SER A 58 -35.82 -20.08 -4.33
C SER A 58 -35.10 -19.97 -5.66
N ASP A 59 -35.79 -20.33 -6.71
CA ASP A 59 -35.29 -20.30 -8.08
C ASP A 59 -34.83 -18.89 -8.52
N VAL A 60 -35.26 -17.86 -7.82
CA VAL A 60 -34.92 -16.46 -8.07
C VAL A 60 -33.45 -16.13 -7.70
N PHE A 61 -32.89 -16.78 -6.67
CA PHE A 61 -31.53 -16.45 -6.18
C PHE A 61 -30.43 -17.34 -6.78
N ASN A 62 -30.77 -18.45 -7.44
CA ASN A 62 -29.78 -19.34 -8.04
C ASN A 62 -28.91 -18.65 -9.11
N PRO A 63 -29.45 -17.81 -10.02
CA PRO A 63 -28.63 -17.06 -10.96
C PRO A 63 -27.65 -16.14 -10.30
N LEU A 64 -28.04 -15.44 -9.22
CA LEU A 64 -27.16 -14.53 -8.48
C LEU A 64 -25.95 -15.26 -7.86
N ALA A 65 -26.15 -16.50 -7.39
CA ALA A 65 -25.05 -17.32 -6.87
C ALA A 65 -23.98 -17.58 -7.94
N ALA A 66 -24.38 -17.90 -9.17
CA ALA A 66 -23.43 -18.11 -10.27
C ALA A 66 -22.65 -16.83 -10.62
N TRP A 67 -23.30 -15.67 -10.62
CA TRP A 67 -22.63 -14.39 -10.84
C TRP A 67 -21.61 -14.06 -9.74
N LEU A 68 -21.98 -14.26 -8.48
CA LEU A 68 -21.10 -13.95 -7.35
C LEU A 68 -19.92 -14.92 -7.21
N PHE A 69 -20.07 -16.17 -7.71
CA PHE A 69 -19.04 -17.19 -7.62
C PHE A 69 -17.72 -16.78 -8.29
N PHE A 70 -17.78 -16.09 -9.42
CA PHE A 70 -16.60 -15.69 -10.18
C PHE A 70 -15.96 -14.36 -9.70
N VAL A 71 -16.62 -13.60 -8.82
CA VAL A 71 -16.10 -12.31 -8.32
C VAL A 71 -14.69 -12.38 -7.75
N PRO A 72 -14.26 -13.44 -7.03
CA PRO A 72 -12.89 -13.57 -6.52
C PRO A 72 -11.77 -13.50 -7.56
N VAL A 73 -12.08 -13.72 -8.86
CA VAL A 73 -11.12 -13.54 -9.97
C VAL A 73 -10.58 -12.10 -10.04
N MET A 74 -11.35 -11.11 -9.59
CA MET A 74 -10.93 -9.70 -9.57
C MET A 74 -10.01 -9.34 -8.40
N TYR A 75 -9.90 -10.16 -7.37
CA TYR A 75 -9.20 -9.76 -6.13
C TYR A 75 -7.75 -9.39 -6.35
N GLY A 76 -7.03 -10.16 -7.16
CA GLY A 76 -5.63 -9.87 -7.51
C GLY A 76 -5.48 -8.54 -8.26
N GLY A 77 -6.34 -8.31 -9.26
CA GLY A 77 -6.36 -7.07 -10.04
C GLY A 77 -6.71 -5.84 -9.20
N MET A 78 -7.70 -5.96 -8.31
CA MET A 78 -8.08 -4.86 -7.40
C MET A 78 -6.97 -4.55 -6.38
N LEU A 79 -6.30 -5.56 -5.84
CA LEU A 79 -5.16 -5.38 -4.94
C LEU A 79 -4.00 -4.68 -5.66
N TYR A 80 -3.67 -5.10 -6.89
CA TYR A 80 -2.66 -4.45 -7.73
C TYR A 80 -3.02 -2.99 -8.00
N LEU A 81 -4.25 -2.72 -8.43
CA LEU A 81 -4.74 -1.36 -8.65
C LEU A 81 -4.64 -0.51 -7.40
N TYR A 82 -5.06 -1.04 -6.25
CA TYR A 82 -4.93 -0.34 -4.98
C TYR A 82 -3.48 0.03 -4.69
N CYS A 83 -2.57 -0.94 -4.74
CA CYS A 83 -1.14 -0.69 -4.52
C CYS A 83 -0.57 0.33 -5.52
N SER A 84 -0.94 0.23 -6.80
CA SER A 84 -0.53 1.18 -7.83
C SER A 84 -1.03 2.60 -7.56
N LYS A 85 -2.30 2.77 -7.15
CA LYS A 85 -2.86 4.10 -6.83
C LYS A 85 -2.28 4.68 -5.55
N VAL A 86 -1.96 3.85 -4.55
CA VAL A 86 -1.24 4.29 -3.34
C VAL A 86 0.16 4.79 -3.68
N VAL A 87 0.87 4.03 -4.52
CA VAL A 87 2.26 4.30 -4.87
C VAL A 87 2.40 5.54 -5.78
N PHE A 88 1.57 5.65 -6.81
CA PHE A 88 1.73 6.71 -7.83
C PHE A 88 0.76 7.88 -7.67
N ASN A 89 -0.11 7.85 -6.66
CA ASN A 89 -1.18 8.83 -6.48
C ASN A 89 -1.96 9.18 -7.76
N ALA A 90 -2.03 8.23 -8.69
CA ALA A 90 -2.59 8.47 -10.01
C ALA A 90 -4.12 8.40 -9.99
N PRO A 91 -4.82 9.28 -10.74
CA PRO A 91 -6.27 9.20 -10.88
C PRO A 91 -6.67 7.89 -11.59
N PHE A 92 -7.94 7.53 -11.46
CA PHE A 92 -8.50 6.38 -12.19
C PHE A 92 -8.50 6.68 -13.70
N LYS A 93 -8.01 5.71 -14.49
CA LYS A 93 -7.95 5.79 -15.97
C LYS A 93 -8.84 4.71 -16.58
N ALA A 94 -9.31 4.94 -17.80
CA ALA A 94 -10.09 3.93 -18.54
C ALA A 94 -9.33 2.59 -18.72
N ALA A 95 -8.01 2.64 -18.84
CA ALA A 95 -7.16 1.44 -18.90
C ALA A 95 -7.24 0.58 -17.62
N ASP A 96 -7.59 1.15 -16.47
CA ASP A 96 -7.76 0.40 -15.23
C ASP A 96 -8.96 -0.59 -15.31
N LEU A 97 -9.91 -0.35 -16.23
CA LEU A 97 -11.02 -1.27 -16.50
C LEU A 97 -10.56 -2.60 -17.13
N LEU A 98 -9.39 -2.65 -17.75
CA LEU A 98 -8.83 -3.90 -18.29
C LEU A 98 -8.63 -4.97 -17.20
N HIS A 99 -8.49 -4.58 -15.94
CA HIS A 99 -8.41 -5.51 -14.83
C HIS A 99 -9.71 -6.29 -14.55
N VAL A 100 -10.82 -5.89 -15.19
CA VAL A 100 -12.10 -6.64 -15.18
C VAL A 100 -12.12 -7.75 -16.24
N ALA A 101 -11.26 -7.71 -17.24
CA ALA A 101 -11.25 -8.67 -18.36
C ALA A 101 -11.21 -10.16 -17.92
N PRO A 102 -10.44 -10.58 -16.88
CA PRO A 102 -10.48 -11.97 -16.42
C PRO A 102 -11.86 -12.42 -15.91
N LEU A 103 -12.61 -11.53 -15.24
CA LEU A 103 -13.97 -11.81 -14.82
C LEU A 103 -14.89 -11.98 -16.00
N LEU A 104 -14.80 -11.09 -16.99
CA LEU A 104 -15.58 -11.20 -18.23
C LEU A 104 -15.28 -12.50 -18.99
N ALA A 105 -14.00 -12.93 -19.00
CA ALA A 105 -13.61 -14.22 -19.57
C ALA A 105 -14.27 -15.39 -18.84
N CYS A 106 -14.31 -15.39 -17.51
CA CYS A 106 -15.00 -16.43 -16.74
C CYS A 106 -16.50 -16.42 -17.00
N TYR A 107 -17.12 -15.25 -17.11
CA TYR A 107 -18.55 -15.14 -17.44
C TYR A 107 -18.85 -15.64 -18.86
N THR A 108 -18.07 -15.30 -19.86
CA THR A 108 -18.25 -15.79 -21.24
C THR A 108 -18.06 -17.29 -21.36
N LEU A 109 -17.09 -17.87 -20.64
CA LEU A 109 -16.87 -19.31 -20.60
C LEU A 109 -18.05 -20.08 -19.99
N ASN A 110 -18.73 -19.49 -19.01
CA ASN A 110 -19.79 -20.13 -18.25
C ASN A 110 -21.17 -19.50 -18.50
N VAL A 111 -21.37 -18.89 -19.67
CA VAL A 111 -22.62 -18.22 -20.01
C VAL A 111 -23.85 -19.14 -19.86
N ASP A 112 -23.71 -20.41 -20.16
CA ASP A 112 -24.77 -21.39 -20.01
C ASP A 112 -25.18 -21.56 -18.53
N ALA A 113 -24.21 -21.65 -17.62
CA ALA A 113 -24.44 -21.76 -16.19
C ALA A 113 -25.04 -20.47 -15.61
N LEU A 114 -24.73 -19.30 -16.21
CA LEU A 114 -25.27 -18.01 -15.78
C LEU A 114 -26.73 -17.76 -16.21
N PHE A 115 -27.15 -18.29 -17.34
CA PHE A 115 -28.47 -17.93 -17.94
C PHE A 115 -29.40 -19.10 -18.13
N VAL A 116 -28.93 -20.34 -18.30
CA VAL A 116 -29.73 -21.48 -18.71
C VAL A 116 -29.68 -22.64 -17.72
N HIS A 117 -28.51 -23.10 -17.35
CA HIS A 117 -28.29 -24.32 -16.55
C HIS A 117 -27.94 -24.05 -15.09
N HIS A 118 -28.70 -23.21 -14.41
CA HIS A 118 -28.46 -22.84 -12.99
C HIS A 118 -28.55 -24.06 -12.06
N GLU A 119 -29.37 -25.06 -12.38
CA GLU A 119 -29.54 -26.25 -11.57
C GLU A 119 -28.25 -27.11 -11.54
N GLU A 120 -27.56 -27.27 -12.67
CA GLU A 120 -26.31 -28.02 -12.74
C GLU A 120 -25.23 -27.33 -11.91
N PHE A 121 -25.16 -26.00 -11.99
CA PHE A 121 -24.24 -25.21 -11.20
C PHE A 121 -24.55 -25.31 -9.69
N ARG A 122 -25.81 -25.27 -9.30
CA ARG A 122 -26.26 -25.45 -7.91
C ARG A 122 -25.95 -26.84 -7.39
N LEU A 123 -26.16 -27.88 -8.19
CA LEU A 123 -25.84 -29.27 -7.82
C LEU A 123 -24.34 -29.42 -7.58
N TRP A 124 -23.50 -28.81 -8.42
CA TRP A 124 -22.05 -28.81 -8.23
C TRP A 124 -21.62 -28.10 -6.95
N ILE A 125 -22.08 -26.86 -6.69
CA ILE A 125 -21.75 -26.12 -5.47
C ILE A 125 -22.13 -26.91 -4.21
N ASN A 126 -23.25 -27.64 -4.24
CA ASN A 126 -23.73 -28.43 -3.13
C ASN A 126 -23.08 -29.84 -3.05
N GLY A 127 -22.10 -30.12 -3.90
CA GLY A 127 -21.38 -31.40 -3.91
C GLY A 127 -22.17 -32.54 -4.54
N GLY A 128 -23.28 -32.27 -5.22
CA GLY A 128 -24.13 -33.28 -5.89
C GLY A 128 -23.73 -33.64 -7.30
N ALA A 129 -22.80 -32.89 -7.91
CA ALA A 129 -22.32 -33.14 -9.27
C ALA A 129 -20.82 -32.81 -9.38
N ALA A 130 -20.14 -33.41 -10.37
CA ALA A 130 -18.78 -33.04 -10.72
C ALA A 130 -18.76 -31.69 -11.48
N PRO A 131 -17.70 -30.87 -11.31
CA PRO A 131 -17.56 -29.63 -12.06
C PRO A 131 -17.40 -29.89 -13.55
N THR A 132 -17.99 -29.05 -14.37
CA THR A 132 -17.79 -29.09 -15.82
C THR A 132 -16.36 -28.66 -16.18
N GLN A 133 -15.88 -29.05 -17.38
CA GLN A 133 -14.56 -28.62 -17.86
C GLN A 133 -14.38 -27.10 -17.88
N ARG A 134 -15.46 -26.36 -18.17
CA ARG A 134 -15.48 -24.89 -18.18
C ARG A 134 -15.29 -24.29 -16.78
N LEU A 135 -15.91 -24.88 -15.76
CA LEU A 135 -15.72 -24.50 -14.36
C LEU A 135 -14.28 -24.75 -13.92
N TRP A 136 -13.70 -25.91 -14.24
CA TRP A 136 -12.27 -26.17 -14.00
C TRP A 136 -11.37 -25.16 -14.67
N LEU A 137 -11.64 -24.81 -15.94
CA LEU A 137 -10.86 -23.80 -16.65
C LEU A 137 -10.97 -22.44 -15.97
N SER A 138 -12.14 -22.06 -15.45
CA SER A 138 -12.33 -20.80 -14.72
C SER A 138 -11.57 -20.79 -13.40
N GLU A 139 -11.46 -21.90 -12.69
CA GLU A 139 -10.61 -22.02 -11.49
C GLU A 139 -9.13 -21.87 -11.84
N TYR A 140 -8.64 -22.51 -12.92
CA TYR A 140 -7.28 -22.30 -13.38
C TYR A 140 -7.01 -20.85 -13.75
N ILE A 141 -7.94 -20.17 -14.43
CA ILE A 141 -7.84 -18.73 -14.74
C ILE A 141 -7.75 -17.93 -13.44
N LEU A 142 -8.59 -18.20 -12.45
CA LEU A 142 -8.59 -17.53 -11.16
C LEU A 142 -7.19 -17.60 -10.49
N PHE A 143 -6.63 -18.78 -10.37
CA PHE A 143 -5.33 -18.96 -9.71
C PHE A 143 -4.18 -18.41 -10.54
N ALA A 144 -4.19 -18.60 -11.86
CA ALA A 144 -3.15 -18.07 -12.74
C ALA A 144 -3.14 -16.52 -12.72
N VAL A 145 -4.30 -15.89 -12.79
CA VAL A 145 -4.46 -14.43 -12.70
C VAL A 145 -4.04 -13.93 -11.32
N ALA A 146 -4.44 -14.61 -10.23
CA ALA A 146 -4.03 -14.25 -8.89
C ALA A 146 -2.50 -14.27 -8.72
N ILE A 147 -1.82 -15.32 -9.21
CA ILE A 147 -0.36 -15.44 -9.17
C ILE A 147 0.30 -14.33 -10.01
N ALA A 148 -0.20 -14.08 -11.22
CA ALA A 148 0.35 -13.04 -12.09
C ALA A 148 0.26 -11.64 -11.42
N TYR A 149 -0.88 -11.30 -10.82
CA TYR A 149 -1.04 -10.04 -10.10
C TYR A 149 -0.23 -9.97 -8.80
N LEU A 150 -0.04 -11.08 -8.08
CA LEU A 150 0.86 -11.11 -6.93
C LEU A 150 2.29 -10.77 -7.32
N ILE A 151 2.79 -11.39 -8.38
CA ILE A 151 4.13 -11.12 -8.91
C ILE A 151 4.23 -9.65 -9.33
N ALA A 152 3.27 -9.16 -10.12
CA ALA A 152 3.24 -7.76 -10.55
C ALA A 152 3.22 -6.78 -9.37
N THR A 153 2.42 -7.07 -8.33
CA THR A 153 2.33 -6.24 -7.11
C THR A 153 3.63 -6.25 -6.32
N ALA A 154 4.27 -7.40 -6.18
CA ALA A 154 5.57 -7.52 -5.50
C ALA A 154 6.66 -6.70 -6.22
N PHE A 155 6.74 -6.80 -7.55
CA PHE A 155 7.66 -6.00 -8.36
C PHE A 155 7.37 -4.50 -8.24
N LEU A 156 6.10 -4.10 -8.28
CA LEU A 156 5.67 -2.71 -8.12
C LEU A 156 6.15 -2.14 -6.77
N ILE A 157 5.85 -2.83 -5.67
CA ILE A 157 6.20 -2.41 -4.32
C ILE A 157 7.73 -2.35 -4.16
N GLN A 158 8.45 -3.37 -4.62
CA GLN A 158 9.92 -3.42 -4.50
C GLN A 158 10.58 -2.28 -5.30
N ARG A 159 10.15 -2.06 -6.54
CA ARG A 159 10.69 -1.01 -7.40
C ARG A 159 10.48 0.37 -6.78
N TYR A 160 9.25 0.64 -6.34
CA TYR A 160 8.93 1.92 -5.76
C TYR A 160 9.58 2.14 -4.38
N HIS A 161 9.66 1.10 -3.55
CA HIS A 161 10.37 1.20 -2.27
C HIS A 161 11.81 1.69 -2.44
N ARG A 162 12.54 1.13 -3.40
CA ARG A 162 13.91 1.55 -3.72
C ARG A 162 13.92 3.00 -4.20
N GLN A 163 13.10 3.34 -5.17
CA GLN A 163 13.04 4.69 -5.73
C GLN A 163 12.63 5.74 -4.69
N ALA A 164 11.60 5.48 -3.89
CA ALA A 164 11.12 6.42 -2.88
C ALA A 164 12.11 6.65 -1.74
N SER A 165 12.85 5.61 -1.33
CA SER A 165 13.90 5.76 -0.31
C SER A 165 15.05 6.64 -0.77
N ASP A 166 15.27 6.73 -2.08
CA ASP A 166 16.40 7.46 -2.66
C ASP A 166 16.04 8.90 -3.06
N THR A 167 14.77 9.17 -3.33
CA THR A 167 14.33 10.46 -3.92
C THR A 167 13.49 11.33 -2.98
N LEU A 168 12.78 10.75 -2.00
CA LEU A 168 11.85 11.49 -1.15
C LEU A 168 12.43 11.75 0.24
N SER A 169 12.40 13.02 0.70
CA SER A 169 12.90 13.40 2.03
C SER A 169 11.99 12.92 3.17
N ASN A 170 10.70 12.75 2.93
CA ASN A 170 9.70 12.27 3.88
C ASN A 170 9.19 10.86 3.57
N PHE A 171 10.09 9.95 3.20
CA PHE A 171 9.77 8.55 2.98
C PHE A 171 9.15 7.91 4.23
N ASN A 172 7.92 7.40 4.11
CA ASN A 172 7.23 6.72 5.21
C ASN A 172 7.26 5.18 5.02
N PRO A 173 8.12 4.46 5.75
CA PRO A 173 8.24 3.01 5.62
C PRO A 173 6.99 2.25 6.09
N THR A 174 6.13 2.88 6.89
CA THR A 174 4.92 2.24 7.43
C THR A 174 3.91 1.89 6.34
N ILE A 175 3.83 2.70 5.27
CA ILE A 175 2.97 2.41 4.11
C ILE A 175 3.39 1.09 3.45
N PHE A 176 4.69 0.87 3.30
CA PHE A 176 5.21 -0.36 2.69
C PHE A 176 4.98 -1.59 3.55
N LEU A 177 5.10 -1.44 4.87
CA LEU A 177 4.74 -2.51 5.79
C LEU A 177 3.25 -2.87 5.66
N TRP A 178 2.39 -1.87 5.56
CA TRP A 178 0.96 -2.07 5.34
C TRP A 178 0.67 -2.80 4.04
N LEU A 179 1.26 -2.36 2.92
CA LEU A 179 1.11 -3.03 1.63
C LEU A 179 1.63 -4.48 1.68
N ALA A 180 2.76 -4.71 2.35
CA ALA A 180 3.31 -6.05 2.54
C ALA A 180 2.37 -6.96 3.34
N VAL A 181 1.72 -6.44 4.39
CA VAL A 181 0.71 -7.18 5.17
C VAL A 181 -0.48 -7.58 4.29
N LEU A 182 -1.00 -6.66 3.47
CA LEU A 182 -2.11 -6.97 2.56
C LEU A 182 -1.73 -8.04 1.54
N VAL A 183 -0.57 -7.91 0.91
CA VAL A 183 -0.09 -8.90 -0.08
C VAL A 183 0.15 -10.27 0.57
N SER A 184 0.80 -10.31 1.74
CA SER A 184 1.04 -11.56 2.47
C SER A 184 -0.27 -12.24 2.88
N SER A 185 -1.25 -11.47 3.32
CA SER A 185 -2.59 -11.97 3.64
C SER A 185 -3.27 -12.61 2.43
N PHE A 186 -3.17 -11.94 1.27
CA PHE A 186 -3.69 -12.47 0.02
C PHE A 186 -3.03 -13.80 -0.35
N ILE A 187 -1.70 -13.90 -0.22
CA ILE A 187 -0.96 -15.15 -0.48
C ILE A 187 -1.48 -16.28 0.42
N VAL A 188 -1.63 -16.04 1.72
CA VAL A 188 -2.11 -17.05 2.67
C VAL A 188 -3.51 -17.53 2.31
N ILE A 189 -4.44 -16.61 2.04
CA ILE A 189 -5.83 -16.96 1.69
C ILE A 189 -5.88 -17.77 0.41
N PHE A 190 -5.20 -17.30 -0.64
CA PHE A 190 -5.20 -17.99 -1.93
C PHE A 190 -4.50 -19.34 -1.87
N SER A 191 -3.46 -19.51 -1.04
CA SER A 191 -2.83 -20.80 -0.80
C SER A 191 -3.80 -21.79 -0.14
N VAL A 192 -4.53 -21.36 0.89
CA VAL A 192 -5.55 -22.22 1.54
C VAL A 192 -6.67 -22.57 0.56
N LYS A 193 -7.22 -21.59 -0.18
CA LYS A 193 -8.26 -21.83 -1.20
C LYS A 193 -7.75 -22.74 -2.33
N GLY A 194 -6.49 -22.57 -2.77
CA GLY A 194 -5.88 -23.44 -3.78
C GLY A 194 -5.72 -24.89 -3.31
N ILE A 195 -5.28 -25.11 -2.07
CA ILE A 195 -5.25 -26.47 -1.50
C ILE A 195 -6.65 -27.09 -1.52
N MET A 196 -7.68 -26.33 -1.12
CA MET A 196 -9.06 -26.81 -1.13
C MET A 196 -9.57 -27.13 -2.55
N ALA A 197 -9.22 -26.31 -3.55
CA ALA A 197 -9.68 -26.48 -4.92
C ALA A 197 -9.01 -27.66 -5.64
N PHE A 198 -7.71 -27.87 -5.43
CA PHE A 198 -6.91 -28.86 -6.19
C PHE A 198 -6.62 -30.16 -5.44
N THR A 199 -7.03 -30.27 -4.19
CA THR A 199 -6.91 -31.50 -3.41
C THR A 199 -8.29 -31.92 -2.88
N ASN A 200 -8.52 -33.23 -2.74
CA ASN A 200 -9.72 -33.71 -2.09
C ASN A 200 -9.70 -33.50 -0.56
N PHE A 201 -8.86 -32.61 -0.07
CA PHE A 201 -8.64 -32.32 1.37
C PHE A 201 -9.40 -31.06 1.84
N ALA A 202 -10.55 -30.80 1.22
CA ALA A 202 -11.40 -29.69 1.64
C ALA A 202 -12.17 -30.08 2.92
N THR A 203 -11.76 -29.52 4.06
CA THR A 203 -12.47 -29.68 5.32
C THR A 203 -13.29 -28.45 5.65
N LEU A 204 -14.39 -28.62 6.40
CA LEU A 204 -15.16 -27.49 6.89
C LEU A 204 -14.29 -26.51 7.72
N ALA A 205 -13.32 -27.03 8.46
CA ALA A 205 -12.39 -26.21 9.23
C ALA A 205 -11.53 -25.29 8.34
N MET A 206 -11.03 -25.77 7.20
CA MET A 206 -10.27 -24.96 6.24
C MET A 206 -11.14 -23.86 5.62
N LEU A 207 -12.38 -24.16 5.28
CA LEU A 207 -13.33 -23.20 4.74
C LEU A 207 -13.60 -22.09 5.76
N VAL A 208 -13.95 -22.45 7.00
CA VAL A 208 -14.18 -21.51 8.10
C VAL A 208 -12.93 -20.67 8.39
N LEU A 209 -11.75 -21.29 8.41
CA LEU A 209 -10.49 -20.57 8.62
C LEU A 209 -10.20 -19.57 7.52
N SER A 210 -10.35 -19.93 6.25
CA SER A 210 -10.10 -19.03 5.12
C SER A 210 -11.04 -17.82 5.17
N ASP A 211 -12.30 -18.02 5.48
CA ASP A 211 -13.29 -16.95 5.55
C ASP A 211 -13.08 -16.06 6.79
N ALA A 212 -12.70 -16.63 7.94
CA ALA A 212 -12.31 -15.87 9.13
C ALA A 212 -11.08 -14.99 8.88
N LEU A 213 -10.09 -15.48 8.10
CA LEU A 213 -8.93 -14.67 7.70
C LEU A 213 -9.33 -13.47 6.83
N ILE A 214 -10.25 -13.66 5.90
CA ILE A 214 -10.76 -12.55 5.06
C ILE A 214 -11.47 -11.51 5.95
N VAL A 215 -12.34 -11.94 6.86
CA VAL A 215 -13.04 -11.04 7.81
C VAL A 215 -12.03 -10.27 8.66
N LEU A 216 -10.99 -10.94 9.15
CA LEU A 216 -9.91 -10.31 9.92
C LEU A 216 -9.19 -9.23 9.10
N ILE A 217 -8.90 -9.50 7.83
CA ILE A 217 -8.23 -8.52 6.96
C ILE A 217 -9.12 -7.30 6.73
N ILE A 218 -10.41 -7.51 6.45
CA ILE A 218 -11.37 -6.41 6.31
C ILE A 218 -11.41 -5.56 7.60
N LEU A 219 -11.37 -6.20 8.77
CA LEU A 219 -11.30 -5.51 10.06
C LEU A 219 -9.99 -4.72 10.22
N LEU A 220 -8.84 -5.31 9.84
CA LEU A 220 -7.55 -4.62 9.87
C LEU A 220 -7.51 -3.41 8.94
N ILE A 221 -8.12 -3.50 7.76
CA ILE A 221 -8.30 -2.37 6.86
C ILE A 221 -9.10 -1.25 7.55
N ALA A 222 -10.23 -1.59 8.19
CA ALA A 222 -11.06 -0.64 8.91
C ALA A 222 -10.30 0.05 10.05
N LEU A 223 -9.59 -0.71 10.87
CA LEU A 223 -8.81 -0.18 12.00
C LEU A 223 -7.65 0.71 11.54
N THR A 224 -7.01 0.36 10.43
CA THR A 224 -5.92 1.15 9.87
C THR A 224 -6.44 2.47 9.31
N GLN A 225 -7.57 2.44 8.62
CA GLN A 225 -8.26 3.63 8.14
C GLN A 225 -8.67 4.55 9.29
N TRP A 226 -9.19 3.99 10.38
CA TRP A 226 -9.56 4.75 11.58
C TRP A 226 -8.36 5.44 12.24
N LYS A 227 -7.25 4.71 12.44
CA LYS A 227 -6.07 5.23 13.14
C LYS A 227 -5.25 6.22 12.31
N ASN A 228 -5.20 6.03 11.01
CA ASN A 228 -4.33 6.78 10.10
C ASN A 228 -5.06 7.11 8.79
N PRO A 229 -6.07 8.00 8.82
CA PRO A 229 -6.80 8.38 7.61
C PRO A 229 -5.89 8.98 6.52
N GLN A 230 -4.73 9.54 6.92
CA GLN A 230 -3.74 10.12 6.01
C GLN A 230 -2.97 9.08 5.18
N PHE A 231 -2.96 7.79 5.53
CA PHE A 231 -2.35 6.76 4.67
C PHE A 231 -3.04 6.62 3.31
N PHE A 232 -4.25 7.10 3.21
CA PHE A 232 -5.09 7.01 2.02
C PHE A 232 -5.25 8.37 1.31
N VAL A 233 -4.64 9.43 1.85
CA VAL A 233 -4.58 10.78 1.27
C VAL A 233 -3.10 11.10 1.08
N ILE A 234 -2.55 10.75 -0.08
CA ILE A 234 -1.24 11.23 -0.49
C ILE A 234 -1.49 12.58 -1.18
N ASN A 235 -0.82 13.63 -0.73
CA ASN A 235 -0.96 14.96 -1.33
C ASN A 235 -0.58 14.91 -2.81
N SER A 236 -1.43 15.50 -3.63
CA SER A 236 -1.36 15.47 -5.09
C SER A 236 -0.17 16.22 -5.74
N SER A 237 0.70 16.82 -4.95
CA SER A 237 1.92 17.50 -5.44
C SER A 237 3.01 16.55 -5.96
N ASP A 238 2.99 15.26 -5.54
CA ASP A 238 4.08 14.33 -5.87
C ASP A 238 3.89 13.61 -7.23
N GLY A 239 2.68 13.63 -7.80
CA GLY A 239 2.37 12.93 -9.04
C GLY A 239 2.99 13.55 -10.30
N ASP A 240 3.01 14.88 -10.35
CA ASP A 240 3.57 15.62 -11.49
C ASP A 240 5.11 15.57 -11.49
N GLU A 241 5.71 15.51 -10.31
CA GLU A 241 7.15 15.41 -10.13
C GLU A 241 7.71 14.03 -10.53
N GLN A 242 6.93 12.97 -10.29
CA GLN A 242 7.27 11.61 -10.71
C GLN A 242 7.29 11.46 -12.24
N ALA A 243 6.42 12.18 -12.95
CA ALA A 243 6.43 12.24 -14.42
C ALA A 243 7.69 12.93 -14.96
N LEU A 244 8.16 13.97 -14.28
CA LEU A 244 9.38 14.70 -14.64
C LEU A 244 10.65 13.86 -14.40
N ILE A 245 10.74 13.11 -13.31
CA ILE A 245 11.85 12.19 -13.01
C ILE A 245 11.92 11.07 -14.06
N ASN A 246 10.79 10.50 -14.45
CA ASN A 246 10.74 9.45 -15.48
C ASN A 246 11.08 9.95 -16.89
N THR A 247 10.85 11.23 -17.18
CA THR A 247 11.20 11.87 -18.47
C THR A 247 12.68 12.23 -18.52
N SER A 248 13.24 12.77 -17.45
CA SER A 248 14.67 13.11 -17.37
C SER A 248 15.56 11.86 -17.38
N THR A 249 15.17 10.78 -16.69
CA THR A 249 15.93 9.51 -16.70
C THR A 249 15.96 8.85 -18.09
N ARG A 250 15.00 9.13 -18.97
CA ARG A 250 15.01 8.62 -20.37
C ARG A 250 15.83 9.44 -21.35
N GLN A 251 16.01 10.74 -21.09
CA GLN A 251 16.74 11.63 -22.00
C GLN A 251 18.25 11.69 -21.71
N ASP A 252 18.66 11.57 -20.44
CA ASP A 252 20.06 11.73 -20.05
C ASP A 252 20.91 10.43 -20.09
N SER A 253 20.33 9.28 -20.42
CA SER A 253 21.07 8.00 -20.49
C SER A 253 22.08 7.93 -21.64
N ARG A 254 22.25 8.96 -22.44
CA ARG A 254 23.07 8.89 -23.68
C ARG A 254 24.45 9.56 -23.63
N SER A 255 24.79 10.34 -22.62
CA SER A 255 26.14 10.90 -22.53
C SER A 255 26.45 11.57 -21.20
N ILE A 256 26.87 10.84 -20.18
CA ILE A 256 27.54 11.49 -19.02
C ILE A 256 28.72 10.60 -18.66
N GLY A 257 29.92 11.10 -18.92
CA GLY A 257 31.16 10.56 -18.37
C GLY A 257 31.12 10.64 -16.83
N ALA A 258 31.73 9.68 -16.17
CA ALA A 258 31.85 9.70 -14.71
C ALA A 258 32.43 11.03 -14.25
N VAL A 259 31.72 11.72 -13.32
CA VAL A 259 32.22 12.97 -12.73
C VAL A 259 33.50 12.64 -11.94
N ASP A 260 34.56 13.39 -12.16
CA ASP A 260 35.82 13.23 -11.44
C ASP A 260 35.66 13.58 -9.96
N GLU A 261 36.57 13.08 -9.10
CA GLU A 261 36.46 13.23 -7.65
C GLU A 261 36.49 14.70 -7.19
N ASP A 262 37.33 15.53 -7.83
CA ASP A 262 37.45 16.95 -7.47
C ASP A 262 36.16 17.72 -7.80
N THR A 263 35.58 17.47 -8.96
CA THR A 263 34.28 18.06 -9.36
C THR A 263 33.17 17.58 -8.41
N ARG A 264 33.18 16.31 -8.01
CA ARG A 264 32.22 15.75 -7.08
C ARG A 264 32.30 16.38 -5.69
N ALA A 265 33.53 16.60 -5.19
CA ALA A 265 33.77 17.30 -3.94
C ALA A 265 33.28 18.76 -3.98
N ALA A 266 33.54 19.47 -5.09
CA ALA A 266 33.05 20.84 -5.29
C ALA A 266 31.51 20.92 -5.32
N MET A 267 30.85 19.97 -6.00
CA MET A 267 29.39 19.87 -6.01
C MET A 267 28.82 19.57 -4.60
N PHE A 268 29.48 18.73 -3.84
CA PHE A 268 29.07 18.42 -2.46
C PHE A 268 29.23 19.65 -1.53
N ASP A 269 30.28 20.41 -1.69
CA ASP A 269 30.51 21.67 -0.96
C ASP A 269 29.44 22.71 -1.28
N GLN A 270 29.10 22.85 -2.56
CA GLN A 270 28.01 23.73 -3.02
C GLN A 270 26.68 23.32 -2.40
N LEU A 271 26.35 22.01 -2.43
CA LEU A 271 25.14 21.44 -1.82
C LEU A 271 25.08 21.75 -0.31
N THR A 272 26.18 21.51 0.41
CA THR A 272 26.23 21.69 1.86
C THR A 272 26.03 23.14 2.24
N LYS A 273 26.71 24.06 1.55
CA LYS A 273 26.54 25.51 1.74
C LYS A 273 25.10 25.96 1.47
N HIS A 274 24.50 25.50 0.38
CA HIS A 274 23.11 25.83 0.06
C HIS A 274 22.14 25.36 1.16
N ILE A 275 22.28 24.12 1.62
CA ILE A 275 21.40 23.54 2.66
C ILE A 275 21.56 24.28 4.00
N GLU A 276 22.79 24.67 4.37
CA GLU A 276 23.05 25.38 5.63
C GLU A 276 22.61 26.85 5.59
N GLN A 277 22.70 27.51 4.45
CA GLN A 277 22.28 28.90 4.28
C GLN A 277 20.77 29.04 4.15
N GLU A 278 20.14 28.24 3.27
CA GLU A 278 18.72 28.35 2.94
C GLU A 278 17.82 27.52 3.86
N HIS A 279 18.39 26.66 4.68
CA HIS A 279 17.63 25.70 5.49
C HIS A 279 16.58 24.92 4.71
N SER A 280 16.86 24.61 3.44
CA SER A 280 15.93 24.00 2.50
C SER A 280 15.38 22.65 3.01
N TYR A 281 16.09 21.95 3.91
CA TYR A 281 15.62 20.73 4.57
C TYR A 281 14.35 20.94 5.42
N ARG A 282 13.99 22.16 5.81
CA ARG A 282 12.74 22.47 6.54
C ARG A 282 11.50 22.37 5.65
N ASN A 283 11.67 22.39 4.35
CA ASN A 283 10.56 22.13 3.44
C ASN A 283 10.17 20.64 3.51
N SER A 284 8.95 20.37 3.97
CA SER A 284 8.42 19.01 4.07
C SER A 284 8.22 18.33 2.70
N GLU A 285 8.11 19.09 1.62
CA GLU A 285 7.93 18.65 0.24
C GLU A 285 9.24 18.68 -0.56
N LEU A 286 10.39 18.78 0.11
CA LEU A 286 11.68 18.77 -0.56
C LEU A 286 11.95 17.39 -1.17
N SER A 287 12.23 17.38 -2.47
CA SER A 287 12.66 16.19 -3.21
C SER A 287 14.06 16.37 -3.78
N LEU A 288 14.66 15.27 -4.23
CA LEU A 288 15.95 15.27 -4.91
C LEU A 288 15.94 16.20 -6.13
N ALA A 289 14.84 16.19 -6.91
CA ALA A 289 14.72 17.03 -8.09
C ALA A 289 14.65 18.52 -7.75
N LYS A 290 13.83 18.92 -6.75
CA LYS A 290 13.74 20.32 -6.30
C LYS A 290 15.08 20.84 -5.77
N LEU A 291 15.78 20.00 -5.00
CA LEU A 291 17.08 20.39 -4.46
C LEU A 291 18.13 20.50 -5.58
N ALA A 292 18.14 19.59 -6.52
CA ALA A 292 19.04 19.62 -7.67
C ALA A 292 18.82 20.89 -8.51
N ASP A 293 17.56 21.20 -8.81
CA ASP A 293 17.17 22.41 -9.55
C ASP A 293 17.64 23.70 -8.84
N SER A 294 17.46 23.78 -7.50
CA SER A 294 17.86 24.95 -6.71
C SER A 294 19.37 25.23 -6.71
N ILE A 295 20.20 24.23 -6.99
CA ILE A 295 21.67 24.35 -7.05
C ILE A 295 22.23 24.18 -8.48
N GLY A 296 21.35 24.12 -9.50
CA GLY A 296 21.74 24.02 -10.89
C GLY A 296 22.35 22.68 -11.30
N LEU A 297 22.05 21.60 -10.58
CA LEU A 297 22.50 20.25 -10.90
C LEU A 297 21.37 19.39 -11.48
N SER A 298 21.74 18.35 -12.23
CA SER A 298 20.76 17.33 -12.56
C SER A 298 20.47 16.42 -11.35
N PRO A 299 19.25 15.86 -11.23
CA PRO A 299 18.93 14.89 -10.16
C PRO A 299 19.87 13.69 -10.13
N HIS A 300 20.36 13.26 -11.32
CA HIS A 300 21.31 12.17 -11.44
C HIS A 300 22.67 12.52 -10.80
N HIS A 301 23.25 13.68 -11.13
CA HIS A 301 24.51 14.15 -10.56
C HIS A 301 24.39 14.34 -9.05
N LEU A 302 23.28 14.94 -8.57
CA LEU A 302 23.07 15.10 -7.13
C LEU A 302 22.98 13.76 -6.40
N SER A 303 22.29 12.78 -7.00
CA SER A 303 22.20 11.42 -6.43
C SER A 303 23.58 10.74 -6.41
N GLU A 304 24.37 10.90 -7.46
CA GLU A 304 25.73 10.37 -7.55
C GLU A 304 26.65 10.99 -6.47
N VAL A 305 26.65 12.31 -6.32
CA VAL A 305 27.41 13.05 -5.29
C VAL A 305 27.04 12.55 -3.89
N LEU A 306 25.75 12.44 -3.58
CA LEU A 306 25.30 11.98 -2.27
C LEU A 306 25.73 10.54 -1.98
N ASN A 307 25.58 9.64 -2.95
CA ASN A 307 25.88 8.22 -2.77
C ASN A 307 27.38 7.94 -2.74
N GLN A 308 28.15 8.56 -3.62
CA GLN A 308 29.58 8.25 -3.77
C GLN A 308 30.46 9.09 -2.83
N HIS A 309 30.16 10.38 -2.65
CA HIS A 309 30.96 11.25 -1.79
C HIS A 309 30.51 11.23 -0.33
N ALA A 310 29.19 11.34 -0.06
CA ALA A 310 28.66 11.35 1.31
C ALA A 310 28.31 9.95 1.86
N GLY A 311 28.27 8.91 1.02
CA GLY A 311 27.88 7.56 1.42
C GLY A 311 26.42 7.47 1.91
N LYS A 312 25.57 8.42 1.50
CA LYS A 312 24.20 8.57 1.97
C LYS A 312 23.25 8.78 0.78
N ASN A 313 22.08 8.17 0.81
CA ASN A 313 21.04 8.57 -0.11
C ASN A 313 20.40 9.90 0.32
N PHE A 314 19.63 10.53 -0.59
CA PHE A 314 18.98 11.82 -0.37
C PHE A 314 18.13 11.87 0.92
N ASN A 315 17.31 10.85 1.13
CA ASN A 315 16.47 10.77 2.34
C ASN A 315 17.32 10.78 3.63
N HIS A 316 18.38 9.97 3.65
CA HIS A 316 19.27 9.91 4.80
C HIS A 316 20.00 11.23 5.01
N PHE A 317 20.45 11.87 3.94
CA PHE A 317 21.17 13.14 4.01
C PHE A 317 20.27 14.25 4.59
N ILE A 318 19.09 14.49 4.03
CA ILE A 318 18.16 15.52 4.50
C ILE A 318 17.68 15.26 5.92
N ASN A 319 17.33 14.01 6.25
CA ASN A 319 16.87 13.70 7.60
C ASN A 319 17.96 13.82 8.66
N SER A 320 19.24 13.73 8.31
CA SER A 320 20.33 14.01 9.25
C SER A 320 20.32 15.48 9.72
N TYR A 321 20.06 16.44 8.82
CA TYR A 321 19.90 17.85 9.16
C TYR A 321 18.66 18.12 9.99
N ARG A 322 17.53 17.52 9.61
CA ARG A 322 16.25 17.65 10.35
C ARG A 322 16.37 17.14 11.78
N VAL A 323 16.96 15.95 11.98
CA VAL A 323 17.18 15.37 13.32
C VAL A 323 18.14 16.23 14.14
N LYS A 324 19.21 16.73 13.53
CA LYS A 324 20.16 17.65 14.18
C LYS A 324 19.45 18.90 14.70
N GLU A 325 18.65 19.58 13.86
CA GLU A 325 17.88 20.75 14.26
C GLU A 325 16.88 20.45 15.38
N VAL A 326 16.18 19.30 15.33
CA VAL A 326 15.29 18.89 16.40
C VAL A 326 16.04 18.73 17.71
N CYS A 327 17.21 18.09 17.71
CA CYS A 327 18.02 17.94 18.90
C CYS A 327 18.43 19.29 19.50
N GLU A 328 18.91 20.21 18.67
CA GLU A 328 19.30 21.57 19.08
C GLU A 328 18.11 22.34 19.71
N LYS A 329 16.94 22.28 19.08
CA LYS A 329 15.71 22.91 19.61
C LYS A 329 15.20 22.25 20.89
N LEU A 330 15.34 20.92 21.02
CA LEU A 330 15.00 20.22 22.27
C LEU A 330 15.92 20.58 23.44
N HIS A 331 17.15 21.00 23.15
CA HIS A 331 18.10 21.50 24.15
C HIS A 331 17.77 22.93 24.58
N SER A 332 17.44 23.80 23.64
CA SER A 332 17.21 25.24 23.91
C SER A 332 15.81 25.56 24.43
N SER A 333 14.78 24.76 24.09
CA SER A 333 13.38 25.02 24.41
C SER A 333 12.80 24.02 25.40
N SER A 334 12.66 24.40 26.67
CA SER A 334 12.09 23.50 27.69
C SER A 334 10.57 23.35 27.62
N SER A 335 9.84 24.32 27.00
CA SER A 335 8.37 24.37 26.98
C SER A 335 7.72 23.99 25.64
N SER A 336 8.44 23.98 24.53
CA SER A 336 7.87 23.74 23.21
C SER A 336 7.39 22.30 23.04
N ASN A 337 6.30 22.10 22.32
CA ASN A 337 5.79 20.78 21.96
C ASN A 337 6.77 20.08 20.99
N VAL A 338 7.11 18.84 21.30
CA VAL A 338 8.04 18.02 20.46
C VAL A 338 7.57 17.90 19.02
N LEU A 339 6.24 17.83 18.82
CA LEU A 339 5.65 17.72 17.48
C LEU A 339 5.81 19.03 16.69
N ASP A 340 5.63 20.18 17.35
CA ASP A 340 5.79 21.49 16.70
C ASP A 340 7.23 21.72 16.25
N ILE A 341 8.19 21.30 17.08
CA ILE A 341 9.62 21.33 16.74
C ILE A 341 9.90 20.47 15.51
N ALA A 342 9.30 19.25 15.45
CA ALA A 342 9.49 18.35 14.33
C ALA A 342 8.90 18.91 13.01
N VAL A 343 7.71 19.49 13.08
CA VAL A 343 7.07 20.12 11.90
C VAL A 343 7.90 21.31 11.40
N GLN A 344 8.42 22.16 12.30
CA GLN A 344 9.31 23.28 11.95
C GLN A 344 10.63 22.81 11.33
N ALA A 345 11.12 21.62 11.71
CA ALA A 345 12.31 21.02 11.12
C ALA A 345 12.03 20.31 9.78
N GLY A 346 10.79 20.33 9.27
CA GLY A 346 10.41 19.81 7.96
C GLY A 346 9.86 18.39 7.95
N PHE A 347 9.51 17.80 9.09
CA PHE A 347 8.83 16.52 9.12
C PHE A 347 7.34 16.66 8.78
N ALA A 348 6.85 15.91 7.77
CA ALA A 348 5.48 15.98 7.33
C ALA A 348 4.48 15.30 8.30
N SER A 349 4.93 14.37 9.15
CA SER A 349 4.06 13.65 10.07
C SER A 349 4.76 13.21 11.36
N LYS A 350 3.98 13.10 12.44
CA LYS A 350 4.44 12.57 13.74
C LYS A 350 5.00 11.13 13.61
N SER A 351 4.39 10.32 12.75
CA SER A 351 4.80 8.92 12.55
C SER A 351 6.17 8.85 11.90
N THR A 352 6.38 9.58 10.78
CA THR A 352 7.65 9.68 10.07
C THR A 352 8.75 10.21 10.98
N PHE A 353 8.47 11.30 11.71
CA PHE A 353 9.40 11.87 12.67
C PHE A 353 9.85 10.85 13.74
N ASN A 354 8.92 10.22 14.44
CA ASN A 354 9.26 9.27 15.50
C ASN A 354 10.10 8.09 14.98
N THR A 355 9.75 7.57 13.80
CA THR A 355 10.47 6.45 13.16
C THR A 355 11.89 6.85 12.82
N ILE A 356 12.06 8.01 12.17
CA ILE A 356 13.37 8.52 11.74
C ILE A 356 14.22 8.89 12.95
N PHE A 357 13.69 9.64 13.91
CA PHE A 357 14.41 10.05 15.11
C PHE A 357 14.93 8.84 15.90
N LYS A 358 14.08 7.82 16.10
CA LYS A 358 14.48 6.57 16.76
C LYS A 358 15.54 5.80 15.96
N LYS A 359 15.45 5.80 14.62
CA LYS A 359 16.46 5.17 13.74
C LYS A 359 17.82 5.82 13.88
N TYR A 360 17.88 7.15 14.03
CA TYR A 360 19.15 7.91 14.14
C TYR A 360 19.78 7.86 15.54
N LEU A 361 18.95 7.93 16.58
CA LEU A 361 19.42 8.11 17.95
C LEU A 361 19.18 6.91 18.87
N GLY A 362 18.51 5.85 18.38
CA GLY A 362 18.20 4.65 19.14
C GLY A 362 17.06 4.80 20.16
N ILE A 363 16.66 6.02 20.49
CA ILE A 363 15.65 6.36 21.51
C ILE A 363 14.55 7.27 20.94
N THR A 364 13.40 7.31 21.61
CA THR A 364 12.30 8.19 21.17
C THR A 364 12.59 9.66 21.50
N PRO A 365 11.96 10.64 20.78
CA PRO A 365 12.13 12.07 21.06
C PRO A 365 11.81 12.46 22.51
N THR A 366 10.78 11.84 23.08
CA THR A 366 10.39 12.09 24.48
C THR A 366 11.41 11.55 25.48
N GLN A 367 11.98 10.37 25.21
CA GLN A 367 13.06 9.79 26.02
C GLN A 367 14.35 10.64 25.93
N TYR A 368 14.68 11.11 24.70
CA TYR A 368 15.81 11.98 24.46
C TYR A 368 15.71 13.28 25.27
N ARG A 369 14.56 13.95 25.21
CA ARG A 369 14.27 15.17 25.96
C ARG A 369 14.37 14.97 27.48
N LYS A 370 13.84 13.83 28.00
CA LYS A 370 13.91 13.48 29.43
C LYS A 370 15.36 13.27 29.88
N LYS A 371 16.14 12.51 29.11
CA LYS A 371 17.55 12.21 29.41
C LYS A 371 18.40 13.49 29.45
N TYR A 372 18.18 14.40 28.51
CA TYR A 372 18.92 15.66 28.45
C TYR A 372 18.60 16.58 29.65
N ARG A 373 17.32 16.68 30.03
CA ARG A 373 16.91 17.46 31.22
C ARG A 373 17.51 16.93 32.50
N GLN A 374 17.60 15.63 32.67
CA GLN A 374 18.21 15.00 33.85
C GLN A 374 19.71 15.30 33.94
N ASN A 375 20.43 15.22 32.83
CA ASN A 375 21.86 15.51 32.78
C ASN A 375 22.15 16.98 33.11
N HIS A 376 21.34 17.93 32.63
CA HIS A 376 21.48 19.35 32.94
C HIS A 376 21.18 19.66 34.41
N GLN A 377 20.19 19.03 35.03
CA GLN A 377 19.89 19.22 36.44
C GLN A 377 21.00 18.70 37.36
N GLN A 378 21.70 17.63 36.98
CA GLN A 378 22.82 17.10 37.73
C GLN A 378 24.06 17.99 37.65
N GLN A 379 24.28 18.69 36.51
CA GLN A 379 25.42 19.61 36.35
C GLN A 379 25.29 20.92 37.17
N PHE A 380 24.09 21.29 37.59
CA PHE A 380 23.83 22.48 38.44
C PHE A 380 23.74 22.16 39.94
N GLN A 381 23.86 20.86 40.30
CA GLN A 381 23.84 20.41 41.72
C GLN A 381 25.25 20.01 42.25
N THR A 382 26.27 20.05 41.41
CA THR A 382 27.67 19.92 41.74
C THR A 382 28.38 21.27 41.63
#